data_c18878e3f55e7c97d0ef55baf0f46994
#
_entry.id   c18878e3f55e7c97d0ef55baf0f46994
#
_cell.length_a   1.000
_cell.length_b   1.000
_cell.length_c   1.000
_cell.angle_alpha   90.00
_cell.angle_beta   90.00
_cell.angle_gamma   90.00
#
_symmetry.space_group_name_H-M   'P 1'
#
loop_
_entity.id
_entity.type
_entity.pdbx_description
1 polymer ?
#
loop_
_entity_poly.entity_id
_entity_poly.type
_entity_poly.pdbx_seq_one_letter_code
_entity_poly.pdbx_strand_id
1 'polypeptide(L)'
;PLTGVQTCALPICPFAVTTVVTTSLFGEICRANGVQVVDDLGVGFKYIGHLLNEIEASGKYRDVEARIDDFLLGIEESFGFLVVPGVRDKDAAGAAVLLAELASQLKEEGRDFVEYLDSVYLQYGYAANSLVSTVMRGAQGFVNMQKIQTSLRTDPPAEVGGRKVLAFEDWWDEDASRGRI
;
A
#
# COMPACT_ATOMS: atom_id res chain seq x y z
N PRO A 1 17.96 7.80 -15.66
CA PRO A 1 16.82 8.32 -16.40
C PRO A 1 16.33 7.22 -17.32
N LEU A 2 15.09 6.76 -17.11
CA LEU A 2 14.41 5.81 -17.98
C LEU A 2 14.08 6.54 -19.29
N THR A 3 15.00 6.49 -20.25
CA THR A 3 14.82 7.05 -21.58
C THR A 3 14.14 6.01 -22.45
N GLY A 4 12.87 6.22 -22.75
CA GLY A 4 12.17 5.41 -23.74
C GLY A 4 10.69 5.18 -23.55
N VAL A 5 10.13 5.50 -22.39
CA VAL A 5 8.67 5.51 -22.22
C VAL A 5 8.14 6.77 -22.86
N GLN A 6 7.27 6.64 -23.86
CA GLN A 6 6.45 7.76 -24.30
C GLN A 6 5.88 8.42 -23.05
N THR A 7 6.27 9.66 -22.80
CA THR A 7 5.74 10.48 -21.73
C THR A 7 4.27 10.72 -22.00
N CYS A 8 3.42 9.79 -21.55
CA CYS A 8 2.11 10.19 -21.09
C CYS A 8 2.42 11.26 -20.04
N ALA A 9 2.03 12.50 -20.28
CA ALA A 9 2.30 13.57 -19.34
C ALA A 9 1.80 13.10 -17.97
N LEU A 10 2.71 13.00 -17.00
CA LEU A 10 2.32 12.63 -15.63
C LEU A 10 1.19 13.58 -15.22
N PRO A 11 0.17 13.08 -14.52
CA PRO A 11 -0.86 13.93 -13.93
C PRO A 11 -0.22 15.10 -13.18
N ILE A 12 -0.86 16.26 -13.15
CA ILE A 12 -0.30 17.47 -12.54
C ILE A 12 -0.07 17.28 -11.03
N CYS A 13 -0.94 16.50 -10.38
CA CYS A 13 -0.87 16.16 -8.96
C CYS A 13 -1.08 14.65 -8.77
N PRO A 14 -0.15 13.78 -9.24
CA PRO A 14 -0.35 12.35 -9.19
C PRO A 14 -0.48 11.85 -7.77
N PHE A 15 -1.40 10.91 -7.56
CA PHE A 15 -1.58 10.26 -6.26
C PHE A 15 -1.76 8.76 -6.39
N ALA A 16 -1.35 8.06 -5.33
CA ALA A 16 -1.45 6.63 -5.19
C ALA A 16 -1.95 6.25 -3.78
N VAL A 17 -2.50 5.06 -3.63
CA VAL A 17 -3.19 4.67 -2.41
C VAL A 17 -2.82 3.24 -2.03
N THR A 18 -2.61 2.99 -0.74
CA THR A 18 -2.42 1.64 -0.22
C THR A 18 -2.92 1.50 1.21
N THR A 19 -2.83 0.29 1.75
CA THR A 19 -3.28 -0.02 3.11
C THR A 19 -2.10 -0.10 4.08
N VAL A 20 -2.39 0.09 5.36
CA VAL A 20 -1.41 0.03 6.46
C VAL A 20 -0.61 -1.28 6.55
N VAL A 21 -1.17 -2.39 6.05
CA VAL A 21 -0.51 -3.70 6.07
C VAL A 21 0.30 -4.00 4.81
N THR A 22 0.20 -3.14 3.80
CA THR A 22 0.99 -3.26 2.57
C THR A 22 2.43 -2.75 2.81
N THR A 23 3.37 -3.19 2.01
CA THR A 23 4.78 -2.81 2.17
C THR A 23 4.98 -1.29 2.18
N SER A 24 5.75 -0.78 3.15
CA SER A 24 6.13 0.63 3.22
C SER A 24 6.95 1.10 2.01
N LEU A 25 7.60 0.17 1.31
CA LEU A 25 8.38 0.45 0.09
C LEU A 25 7.54 1.16 -0.98
N PHE A 26 6.25 0.84 -1.07
CA PHE A 26 5.34 1.52 -2.01
C PHE A 26 5.26 3.03 -1.72
N GLY A 27 5.04 3.40 -0.47
CA GLY A 27 5.01 4.81 -0.05
C GLY A 27 6.34 5.53 -0.30
N GLU A 28 7.46 4.87 -0.02
CA GLU A 28 8.80 5.42 -0.28
C GLU A 28 9.05 5.68 -1.76
N ILE A 29 8.67 4.74 -2.63
CA ILE A 29 8.77 4.91 -4.09
C ILE A 29 7.90 6.08 -4.55
N CYS A 30 6.66 6.17 -4.09
CA CYS A 30 5.75 7.27 -4.44
C CYS A 30 6.35 8.62 -4.07
N ARG A 31 6.77 8.80 -2.81
CA ARG A 31 7.35 10.06 -2.31
C ARG A 31 8.62 10.45 -3.05
N ALA A 32 9.51 9.49 -3.32
CA ALA A 32 10.75 9.73 -4.06
C ALA A 32 10.52 10.19 -5.50
N ASN A 33 9.35 9.89 -6.07
CA ASN A 33 8.97 10.28 -7.43
C ASN A 33 7.95 11.44 -7.48
N GLY A 34 7.72 12.13 -6.37
CA GLY A 34 6.81 13.28 -6.31
C GLY A 34 5.33 12.91 -6.42
N VAL A 35 4.97 11.66 -6.12
CA VAL A 35 3.60 11.17 -6.08
C VAL A 35 3.05 11.32 -4.66
N GLN A 36 1.90 11.98 -4.52
CA GLN A 36 1.18 12.01 -3.26
C GLN A 36 0.73 10.59 -2.90
N VAL A 37 0.80 10.19 -1.64
CA VAL A 37 0.41 8.85 -1.24
C VAL A 37 -0.41 8.84 0.04
N VAL A 38 -1.49 8.07 0.04
CA VAL A 38 -2.20 7.65 1.25
C VAL A 38 -1.86 6.19 1.48
N ASP A 39 -1.02 5.91 2.48
CA ASP A 39 -0.47 4.56 2.75
C ASP A 39 -0.86 4.00 4.12
N ASP A 40 -1.88 4.60 4.72
CA ASP A 40 -2.38 4.26 6.04
C ASP A 40 -3.87 3.94 6.09
N LEU A 41 -4.45 3.50 4.97
CA LEU A 41 -5.84 3.07 4.98
C LEU A 41 -6.02 1.73 5.72
N GLY A 42 -7.21 1.56 6.29
CA GLY A 42 -7.63 0.26 6.83
C GLY A 42 -7.64 -0.82 5.74
N VAL A 43 -7.58 -2.08 6.18
CA VAL A 43 -7.57 -3.24 5.28
C VAL A 43 -8.93 -3.40 4.59
N GLY A 44 -8.87 -3.50 3.28
CA GLY A 44 -10.04 -3.73 2.41
C GLY A 44 -10.23 -2.65 1.36
N PHE A 45 -10.47 -3.09 0.14
CA PHE A 45 -10.55 -2.24 -1.05
C PHE A 45 -11.66 -1.18 -0.99
N LYS A 46 -12.68 -1.40 -0.12
CA LYS A 46 -13.74 -0.41 0.15
C LYS A 46 -13.19 0.95 0.63
N TYR A 47 -12.06 0.95 1.36
CA TYR A 47 -11.44 2.19 1.81
C TYR A 47 -10.77 2.95 0.66
N ILE A 48 -10.14 2.22 -0.27
CA ILE A 48 -9.60 2.79 -1.52
C ILE A 48 -10.74 3.36 -2.35
N GLY A 49 -11.82 2.60 -2.54
CA GLY A 49 -13.00 3.07 -3.27
C GLY A 49 -13.65 4.30 -2.65
N HIS A 50 -13.73 4.36 -1.32
CA HIS A 50 -14.23 5.54 -0.59
C HIS A 50 -13.34 6.76 -0.85
N LEU A 51 -12.02 6.63 -0.70
CA LEU A 51 -11.08 7.71 -0.98
C LEU A 51 -11.25 8.26 -2.40
N LEU A 52 -11.36 7.38 -3.39
CA LEU A 52 -11.56 7.81 -4.78
C LEU A 52 -12.88 8.55 -4.98
N ASN A 53 -13.95 8.15 -4.27
CA ASN A 53 -15.23 8.89 -4.31
C ASN A 53 -15.10 10.28 -3.68
N GLU A 54 -14.37 10.42 -2.58
CA GLU A 54 -14.13 11.72 -1.95
C GLU A 54 -13.29 12.65 -2.85
N ILE A 55 -12.23 12.13 -3.47
CA ILE A 55 -11.42 12.90 -4.44
C ILE A 55 -12.29 13.32 -5.64
N GLU A 56 -13.12 12.43 -6.17
CA GLU A 56 -14.00 12.76 -7.31
C GLU A 56 -15.02 13.85 -6.93
N ALA A 57 -15.59 13.79 -5.72
CA ALA A 57 -16.61 14.70 -5.25
C ALA A 57 -16.08 16.07 -4.83
N SER A 58 -14.91 16.12 -4.18
CA SER A 58 -14.39 17.32 -3.52
C SER A 58 -13.00 17.78 -4.00
N GLY A 59 -12.29 16.96 -4.76
CA GLY A 59 -10.89 17.22 -5.14
C GLY A 59 -9.90 17.00 -4.01
N LYS A 60 -10.35 16.44 -2.87
CA LYS A 60 -9.51 16.34 -1.67
C LYS A 60 -9.84 15.10 -0.84
N TYR A 61 -8.79 14.48 -0.28
CA TYR A 61 -8.89 13.51 0.79
C TYR A 61 -7.73 13.70 1.76
N ARG A 62 -8.02 14.09 3.01
CA ARG A 62 -7.03 14.48 4.02
C ARG A 62 -6.06 15.55 3.47
N ASP A 63 -4.76 15.22 3.39
CA ASP A 63 -3.72 16.12 2.89
C ASP A 63 -3.48 15.99 1.37
N VAL A 64 -4.14 15.04 0.71
CA VAL A 64 -4.06 14.84 -0.74
C VAL A 64 -5.07 15.73 -1.45
N GLU A 65 -4.60 16.60 -2.34
CA GLU A 65 -5.40 17.42 -3.23
C GLU A 65 -5.10 17.02 -4.68
N ALA A 66 -6.10 16.48 -5.38
CA ALA A 66 -5.94 15.93 -6.71
C ALA A 66 -7.29 15.86 -7.45
N ARG A 67 -7.23 15.68 -8.75
CA ARG A 67 -8.40 15.26 -9.53
C ARG A 67 -8.41 13.75 -9.64
N ILE A 68 -9.57 13.17 -9.90
CA ILE A 68 -9.69 11.73 -10.07
C ILE A 68 -8.82 11.19 -11.22
N ASP A 69 -8.61 12.00 -12.26
CA ASP A 69 -7.75 11.67 -13.40
C ASP A 69 -6.24 11.68 -13.05
N ASP A 70 -5.88 12.20 -11.89
CA ASP A 70 -4.50 12.20 -11.38
C ASP A 70 -4.18 10.89 -10.61
N PHE A 71 -5.15 9.98 -10.48
CA PHE A 71 -4.96 8.68 -9.86
C PHE A 71 -4.03 7.80 -10.69
N LEU A 72 -2.99 7.28 -10.04
CA LEU A 72 -2.03 6.38 -10.68
C LEU A 72 -2.32 4.91 -10.36
N LEU A 73 -2.49 4.61 -9.07
CA LEU A 73 -2.47 3.24 -8.60
C LEU A 73 -3.06 3.12 -7.19
N GLY A 74 -3.89 2.10 -6.99
CA GLY A 74 -4.31 1.63 -5.67
C GLY A 74 -3.94 0.17 -5.50
N ILE A 75 -3.28 -0.16 -4.38
CA ILE A 75 -2.87 -1.54 -4.11
C ILE A 75 -3.17 -1.95 -2.67
N GLU A 76 -3.41 -3.25 -2.48
CA GLU A 76 -3.36 -3.92 -1.18
C GLU A 76 -2.70 -5.30 -1.34
N GLU A 77 -2.15 -5.86 -0.26
CA GLU A 77 -1.41 -7.12 -0.28
C GLU A 77 -2.29 -8.34 -0.63
N SER A 78 -3.62 -8.22 -0.45
CA SER A 78 -4.59 -9.30 -0.67
C SER A 78 -5.21 -9.22 -2.06
N PHE A 79 -4.41 -9.48 -3.10
CA PHE A 79 -4.83 -9.53 -4.51
C PHE A 79 -5.48 -8.24 -5.01
N GLY A 80 -5.23 -7.13 -4.35
CA GLY A 80 -5.82 -5.84 -4.66
C GLY A 80 -4.93 -5.00 -5.55
N PHE A 81 -5.39 -4.71 -6.76
CA PHE A 81 -4.71 -3.84 -7.70
C PHE A 81 -5.74 -3.05 -8.50
N LEU A 82 -5.56 -1.75 -8.64
CA LEU A 82 -6.43 -0.87 -9.38
C LEU A 82 -5.62 0.21 -10.09
N VAL A 83 -5.82 0.34 -11.40
CA VAL A 83 -5.19 1.40 -12.23
C VAL A 83 -6.21 2.31 -12.88
N VAL A 84 -7.46 1.88 -12.95
CA VAL A 84 -8.56 2.67 -13.55
C VAL A 84 -9.51 3.11 -12.45
N PRO A 85 -9.53 4.40 -12.07
CA PRO A 85 -10.30 4.86 -10.91
C PRO A 85 -11.81 4.62 -11.04
N GLY A 86 -12.34 4.50 -12.24
CA GLY A 86 -13.76 4.23 -12.49
C GLY A 86 -14.25 2.85 -12.05
N VAL A 87 -13.36 1.88 -11.88
CA VAL A 87 -13.71 0.51 -11.44
C VAL A 87 -14.07 0.44 -9.96
N ARG A 88 -13.43 1.23 -9.11
CA ARG A 88 -13.64 1.33 -7.64
C ARG A 88 -13.42 0.05 -6.84
N ASP A 89 -12.91 -1.00 -7.45
CA ASP A 89 -12.56 -2.27 -6.82
C ASP A 89 -11.36 -2.90 -7.56
N LYS A 90 -10.96 -4.08 -7.12
CA LYS A 90 -9.82 -4.83 -7.69
C LYS A 90 -9.96 -5.05 -9.19
N ASP A 91 -8.94 -4.69 -9.92
CA ASP A 91 -8.86 -4.84 -11.38
C ASP A 91 -7.68 -5.72 -11.78
N ALA A 92 -7.93 -7.02 -11.84
CA ALA A 92 -6.92 -7.99 -12.26
C ALA A 92 -6.52 -7.83 -13.73
N ALA A 93 -7.42 -7.33 -14.59
CA ALA A 93 -7.12 -7.13 -16.00
C ALA A 93 -6.13 -5.98 -16.20
N GLY A 94 -6.35 -4.84 -15.52
CA GLY A 94 -5.40 -3.73 -15.50
C GLY A 94 -4.03 -4.13 -14.94
N ALA A 95 -4.00 -4.91 -13.86
CA ALA A 95 -2.77 -5.45 -13.31
C ALA A 95 -2.02 -6.34 -14.33
N ALA A 96 -2.74 -7.22 -15.03
CA ALA A 96 -2.14 -8.12 -16.03
C ALA A 96 -1.53 -7.34 -17.21
N VAL A 97 -2.20 -6.30 -17.68
CA VAL A 97 -1.69 -5.44 -18.77
C VAL A 97 -0.39 -4.75 -18.33
N LEU A 98 -0.38 -4.11 -17.17
CA LEU A 98 0.83 -3.42 -16.67
C LEU A 98 2.01 -4.39 -16.47
N LEU A 99 1.75 -5.58 -15.93
CA LEU A 99 2.80 -6.60 -15.76
C LEU A 99 3.30 -7.12 -17.11
N ALA A 100 2.44 -7.27 -18.10
CA ALA A 100 2.84 -7.67 -19.45
C ALA A 100 3.69 -6.61 -20.15
N GLU A 101 3.34 -5.33 -20.00
CA GLU A 101 4.14 -4.20 -20.50
C GLU A 101 5.54 -4.17 -19.85
N LEU A 102 5.58 -4.27 -18.51
CA LEU A 102 6.84 -4.34 -17.77
C LEU A 102 7.68 -5.55 -18.20
N ALA A 103 7.07 -6.74 -18.35
CA ALA A 103 7.77 -7.93 -18.80
C ALA A 103 8.36 -7.76 -20.21
N SER A 104 7.63 -7.10 -21.12
CA SER A 104 8.12 -6.82 -22.47
C SER A 104 9.32 -5.88 -22.44
N GLN A 105 9.23 -4.81 -21.65
CA GLN A 105 10.33 -3.86 -21.48
C GLN A 105 11.58 -4.52 -20.89
N LEU A 106 11.42 -5.27 -19.81
CA LEU A 106 12.53 -5.98 -19.16
C LEU A 106 13.20 -6.99 -20.13
N LYS A 107 12.39 -7.68 -20.94
CA LYS A 107 12.91 -8.61 -21.95
C LYS A 107 13.75 -7.90 -23.02
N GLU A 108 13.33 -6.72 -23.47
CA GLU A 108 14.11 -5.89 -24.39
C GLU A 108 15.43 -5.42 -23.77
N GLU A 109 15.45 -5.17 -22.47
CA GLU A 109 16.64 -4.82 -21.69
C GLU A 109 17.52 -6.03 -21.34
N GLY A 110 17.09 -7.25 -21.64
CA GLY A 110 17.77 -8.49 -21.26
C GLY A 110 17.73 -8.78 -19.76
N ARG A 111 16.71 -8.32 -19.06
CA ARG A 111 16.50 -8.42 -17.62
C ARG A 111 15.25 -9.23 -17.29
N ASP A 112 15.22 -9.80 -16.10
CA ASP A 112 14.04 -10.42 -15.52
C ASP A 112 13.42 -9.61 -14.37
N PHE A 113 12.29 -10.07 -13.83
CA PHE A 113 11.61 -9.42 -12.71
C PHE A 113 12.42 -9.43 -11.40
N VAL A 114 13.28 -10.43 -11.19
CA VAL A 114 14.10 -10.53 -9.97
C VAL A 114 15.18 -9.46 -10.02
N GLU A 115 15.89 -9.35 -11.13
CA GLU A 115 16.89 -8.31 -11.35
C GLU A 115 16.28 -6.90 -11.28
N TYR A 116 15.05 -6.74 -11.78
CA TYR A 116 14.31 -5.49 -11.64
C TYR A 116 14.01 -5.18 -10.18
N LEU A 117 13.47 -6.15 -9.43
CA LEU A 117 13.18 -5.99 -8.01
C LEU A 117 14.44 -5.67 -7.20
N ASP A 118 15.56 -6.35 -7.48
CA ASP A 118 16.84 -6.05 -6.84
C ASP A 118 17.28 -4.60 -7.10
N SER A 119 17.08 -4.10 -8.32
CA SER A 119 17.36 -2.70 -8.63
C SER A 119 16.47 -1.72 -7.87
N VAL A 120 15.20 -2.06 -7.63
CA VAL A 120 14.27 -1.29 -6.79
C VAL A 120 14.77 -1.26 -5.35
N TYR A 121 15.17 -2.40 -4.79
CA TYR A 121 15.73 -2.45 -3.44
C TYR A 121 17.04 -1.68 -3.29
N LEU A 122 17.89 -1.71 -4.31
CA LEU A 122 19.14 -0.93 -4.29
C LEU A 122 18.86 0.59 -4.33
N GLN A 123 17.80 1.00 -5.03
CA GLN A 123 17.47 2.42 -5.18
C GLN A 123 16.70 2.98 -3.99
N TYR A 124 15.72 2.25 -3.45
CA TYR A 124 14.77 2.74 -2.45
C TYR A 124 14.95 2.11 -1.05
N GLY A 125 15.82 1.12 -0.94
CA GLY A 125 16.01 0.36 0.29
C GLY A 125 15.24 -0.95 0.30
N TYR A 126 15.73 -1.89 1.11
CA TYR A 126 15.10 -3.20 1.28
C TYR A 126 14.00 -3.14 2.34
N ALA A 127 12.80 -3.52 1.97
CA ALA A 127 11.67 -3.68 2.88
C ALA A 127 11.14 -5.12 2.84
N ALA A 128 11.03 -5.73 4.00
CA ALA A 128 10.40 -7.04 4.16
C ALA A 128 9.16 -6.93 5.06
N ASN A 129 8.03 -7.34 4.55
CA ASN A 129 6.80 -7.45 5.33
C ASN A 129 6.59 -8.89 5.75
N SER A 130 6.20 -9.10 7.00
CA SER A 130 5.84 -10.40 7.52
C SER A 130 4.49 -10.33 8.22
N LEU A 131 3.56 -11.18 7.82
CA LEU A 131 2.26 -11.32 8.46
C LEU A 131 2.26 -12.57 9.32
N VAL A 132 2.01 -12.41 10.63
CA VAL A 132 1.80 -13.53 11.53
C VAL A 132 0.33 -13.59 11.92
N SER A 133 -0.38 -14.62 11.44
CA SER A 133 -1.79 -14.84 11.76
C SER A 133 -1.92 -15.93 12.83
N THR A 134 -2.57 -15.59 13.94
CA THR A 134 -2.84 -16.54 15.02
C THR A 134 -4.34 -16.75 15.16
N VAL A 135 -4.79 -17.97 14.91
CA VAL A 135 -6.21 -18.35 15.04
C VAL A 135 -6.43 -19.01 16.39
N MET A 136 -7.25 -18.40 17.24
CA MET A 136 -7.66 -18.94 18.53
C MET A 136 -9.17 -19.23 18.53
N ARG A 137 -9.53 -20.50 18.66
CA ARG A 137 -10.92 -20.95 18.55
C ARG A 137 -11.63 -21.01 19.91
N GLY A 138 -12.97 -20.85 19.89
CA GLY A 138 -13.84 -20.97 21.04
C GLY A 138 -13.76 -19.79 22.03
N ALA A 139 -14.59 -19.85 23.07
CA ALA A 139 -14.69 -18.76 24.06
C ALA A 139 -13.35 -18.46 24.76
N GLN A 140 -12.60 -19.50 25.10
CA GLN A 140 -11.27 -19.32 25.72
C GLN A 140 -10.28 -18.69 24.74
N GLY A 141 -10.35 -19.04 23.45
CA GLY A 141 -9.55 -18.43 22.40
C GLY A 141 -9.80 -16.93 22.30
N PHE A 142 -11.08 -16.51 22.36
CA PHE A 142 -11.43 -15.10 22.36
C PHE A 142 -10.83 -14.34 23.55
N VAL A 143 -10.94 -14.89 24.76
CA VAL A 143 -10.36 -14.31 25.98
C VAL A 143 -8.83 -14.20 25.87
N ASN A 144 -8.17 -15.23 25.33
CA ASN A 144 -6.73 -15.22 25.14
C ASN A 144 -6.30 -14.16 24.09
N MET A 145 -7.07 -14.00 23.01
CA MET A 145 -6.82 -12.96 22.01
C MET A 145 -6.88 -11.56 22.64
N GLN A 146 -7.91 -11.28 23.42
CA GLN A 146 -8.03 -10.00 24.13
C GLN A 146 -6.85 -9.73 25.08
N LYS A 147 -6.39 -10.76 25.81
CA LYS A 147 -5.21 -10.64 26.69
C LYS A 147 -3.96 -10.31 25.92
N ILE A 148 -3.73 -10.96 24.76
CA ILE A 148 -2.57 -10.68 23.89
C ILE A 148 -2.62 -9.25 23.38
N GLN A 149 -3.78 -8.81 22.87
CA GLN A 149 -3.95 -7.44 22.38
C GLN A 149 -3.69 -6.41 23.49
N THR A 150 -4.25 -6.64 24.68
CA THR A 150 -4.00 -5.76 25.83
C THR A 150 -2.52 -5.73 26.21
N SER A 151 -1.86 -6.89 26.27
CA SER A 151 -0.43 -6.99 26.60
C SER A 151 0.43 -6.22 25.59
N LEU A 152 0.18 -6.39 24.30
CA LEU A 152 0.91 -5.68 23.26
C LEU A 152 0.74 -4.16 23.33
N ARG A 153 -0.44 -3.68 23.75
CA ARG A 153 -0.71 -2.24 23.93
C ARG A 153 -0.03 -1.65 25.16
N THR A 154 -0.04 -2.41 26.26
CA THR A 154 0.49 -1.93 27.54
C THR A 154 2.02 -2.09 27.65
N ASP A 155 2.56 -3.12 27.03
CA ASP A 155 3.98 -3.47 27.08
C ASP A 155 4.41 -4.06 25.74
N PRO A 156 4.56 -3.23 24.69
CA PRO A 156 5.00 -3.69 23.38
C PRO A 156 6.42 -4.25 23.44
N PRO A 157 6.72 -5.33 22.71
CA PRO A 157 8.04 -5.95 22.74
C PRO A 157 9.12 -4.99 22.22
N ALA A 158 10.23 -4.90 22.93
CA ALA A 158 11.40 -4.11 22.50
C ALA A 158 12.16 -4.77 21.34
N GLU A 159 11.96 -6.07 21.15
CA GLU A 159 12.62 -6.89 20.13
C GLU A 159 11.69 -7.94 19.56
N VAL A 160 11.73 -8.17 18.27
CA VAL A 160 10.98 -9.22 17.56
C VAL A 160 11.93 -9.95 16.61
N GLY A 161 12.03 -11.28 16.77
CA GLY A 161 12.89 -12.11 15.90
C GLY A 161 14.36 -11.70 15.87
N GLY A 162 14.91 -11.25 16.99
CA GLY A 162 16.31 -10.79 17.09
C GLY A 162 16.55 -9.39 16.52
N ARG A 163 15.49 -8.64 16.23
CA ARG A 163 15.57 -7.27 15.70
C ARG A 163 14.92 -6.29 16.66
N LYS A 164 15.58 -5.17 16.90
CA LYS A 164 15.02 -4.08 17.71
C LYS A 164 13.75 -3.52 17.08
N VAL A 165 12.69 -3.34 17.87
CA VAL A 165 11.49 -2.61 17.47
C VAL A 165 11.80 -1.12 17.49
N LEU A 166 11.60 -0.44 16.37
CA LEU A 166 11.81 1.00 16.23
C LEU A 166 10.53 1.79 16.42
N ALA A 167 9.39 1.21 16.01
CA ALA A 167 8.08 1.81 16.18
C ALA A 167 7.04 0.72 16.45
N PHE A 168 6.02 1.06 17.21
CA PHE A 168 4.83 0.25 17.44
C PHE A 168 3.61 1.12 17.13
N GLU A 169 2.70 0.62 16.30
CA GLU A 169 1.47 1.31 15.93
C GLU A 169 0.27 0.42 16.24
N ASP A 170 -0.70 0.97 16.97
CA ASP A 170 -1.97 0.30 17.28
C ASP A 170 -3.10 0.92 16.45
N TRP A 171 -3.55 0.20 15.44
CA TRP A 171 -4.62 0.63 14.54
C TRP A 171 -6.03 0.38 15.10
N TRP A 172 -6.13 -0.11 16.31
CA TRP A 172 -7.40 -0.28 17.04
C TRP A 172 -7.83 0.99 17.78
N ASP A 173 -6.98 1.99 17.91
CA ASP A 173 -7.29 3.21 18.64
C ASP A 173 -8.44 3.96 17.96
N GLU A 174 -9.49 4.26 18.76
CA GLU A 174 -10.71 4.92 18.29
C GLU A 174 -10.50 6.37 17.86
N ASP A 175 -9.49 7.04 18.41
CA ASP A 175 -9.10 8.41 18.05
C ASP A 175 -8.33 8.49 16.73
N ALA A 176 -7.87 7.37 16.22
CA ALA A 176 -7.34 7.35 14.87
C ALA A 176 -8.51 7.53 13.90
N SER A 177 -8.80 8.76 13.52
CA SER A 177 -9.71 9.15 12.42
C SER A 177 -9.25 8.60 11.05
N ARG A 178 -8.32 7.68 11.07
CA ARG A 178 -7.66 7.05 9.95
C ARG A 178 -8.52 5.92 9.40
N GLY A 179 -9.24 6.19 8.32
CA GLY A 179 -9.90 5.15 7.53
C GLY A 179 -11.17 4.54 8.11
N ARG A 180 -11.85 5.17 9.07
CA ARG A 180 -13.23 4.80 9.40
C ARG A 180 -14.20 5.45 8.41
N ILE A 181 -15.01 4.63 7.79
CA ILE A 181 -16.17 5.03 6.98
C ILE A 181 -17.36 5.13 7.91
#